data_8c9d6b46d901f005fc111ff9286d5874
#
_entry.id   8c9d6b46d901f005fc111ff9286d5874
#
_cell.length_a   1.000
_cell.length_b   1.000
_cell.length_c   1.000
_cell.angle_alpha   90.00
_cell.angle_beta   90.00
_cell.angle_gamma   90.00
#
_symmetry.space_group_name_H-M   'P 1'
#
loop_
_entity.id
_entity.type
_entity.pdbx_description
1 polymer ?
#
loop_
_entity_poly.entity_id
_entity_poly.type
_entity_poly.pdbx_seq_one_letter_code
_entity_poly.pdbx_strand_id
1 'polypeptide(L)'
;MQAELQKIASQFVLEGAVTAIDSLGEGFINDTFIIRTEGGAPDYILQRKNKNIFPDVPAMMENIRKVTDHIRRRVVAEGGDPLREVMTIVPTRDGRYYTVDPQGDYWAVSVFIGDTIAYNKADSPELARKGGEGIGKFQAQLADFTEPLAETIKGFHNIRHRFVQWDEALRRDTAGRVKDLAEEIGWIESRRDEMLSFWSKVEDGTIPTRVTHNDTKINNILFDKQGEVLCAIDLDTVMNSTSLNDFGDAIRSYANTGDEDDRDLSRVGMSLEMFRAYTEGYLSQRAGQLNQAEIDHLAFSARYITFEQVLRFLMDYIDGDTYYKTKYPEHNLVRTRAQYKLLQSMEEQYGTMCEIVRETVAKYK
;
A
#
# COMPACT_ATOMS: atom_id res chain seq x y z
N MET A 1 28.72 -11.60 -2.99
CA MET A 1 27.55 -10.74 -3.28
C MET A 1 27.45 -10.39 -4.77
N GLN A 2 28.38 -9.65 -5.40
CA GLN A 2 28.23 -9.25 -6.83
C GLN A 2 28.11 -10.44 -7.80
N ALA A 3 29.00 -11.45 -7.68
CA ALA A 3 28.94 -12.66 -8.52
C ALA A 3 27.67 -13.49 -8.31
N GLU A 4 27.09 -13.43 -7.12
CA GLU A 4 25.83 -14.10 -6.77
C GLU A 4 24.63 -13.39 -7.41
N LEU A 5 24.57 -12.05 -7.32
CA LEU A 5 23.54 -11.25 -7.99
C LEU A 5 23.58 -11.45 -9.51
N GLN A 6 24.76 -11.51 -10.13
CA GLN A 6 24.90 -11.83 -11.55
C GLN A 6 24.37 -13.22 -11.89
N LYS A 7 24.65 -14.24 -11.04
CA LYS A 7 24.14 -15.59 -11.22
C LYS A 7 22.61 -15.63 -11.11
N ILE A 8 22.03 -14.88 -10.18
CA ILE A 8 20.56 -14.76 -10.03
C ILE A 8 19.97 -14.07 -11.26
N ALA A 9 20.52 -12.90 -11.65
CA ALA A 9 20.05 -12.15 -12.81
C ALA A 9 20.08 -12.97 -14.11
N SER A 10 21.11 -13.83 -14.29
CA SER A 10 21.27 -14.69 -15.48
C SER A 10 20.16 -15.76 -15.64
N GLN A 11 19.35 -16.00 -14.61
CA GLN A 11 18.22 -16.92 -14.69
C GLN A 11 17.00 -16.32 -15.37
N PHE A 12 16.94 -14.98 -15.47
CA PHE A 12 15.84 -14.24 -16.10
C PHE A 12 16.11 -13.99 -17.59
N VAL A 13 15.05 -13.77 -18.34
CA VAL A 13 15.10 -13.44 -19.78
C VAL A 13 15.29 -11.94 -19.90
N LEU A 14 16.54 -11.48 -19.75
CA LEU A 14 16.94 -10.09 -19.91
C LEU A 14 17.33 -9.80 -21.35
N GLU A 15 17.03 -8.61 -21.82
CA GLU A 15 17.56 -8.04 -23.07
C GLU A 15 18.86 -7.30 -22.77
N GLY A 16 19.83 -7.39 -23.68
CA GLY A 16 21.16 -6.78 -23.51
C GLY A 16 22.06 -7.51 -22.52
N ALA A 17 23.36 -7.18 -22.55
CA ALA A 17 24.30 -7.70 -21.58
C ALA A 17 24.26 -6.87 -20.29
N VAL A 18 24.32 -7.55 -19.14
CA VAL A 18 24.36 -6.91 -17.82
C VAL A 18 25.74 -6.29 -17.60
N THR A 19 25.81 -4.99 -17.38
CA THR A 19 27.05 -4.22 -17.14
C THR A 19 27.32 -3.97 -15.66
N ALA A 20 26.27 -3.75 -14.85
CA ALA A 20 26.36 -3.53 -13.41
C ALA A 20 25.08 -3.98 -12.70
N ILE A 21 25.19 -4.29 -11.40
CA ILE A 21 24.06 -4.49 -10.49
C ILE A 21 24.38 -3.71 -9.22
N ASP A 22 23.63 -2.65 -8.97
CA ASP A 22 23.86 -1.74 -7.86
C ASP A 22 22.67 -1.74 -6.89
N SER A 23 22.90 -1.51 -5.59
CA SER A 23 21.83 -1.35 -4.62
C SER A 23 21.02 -0.09 -4.92
N LEU A 24 19.71 -0.21 -4.97
CA LEU A 24 18.78 0.91 -5.19
C LEU A 24 18.15 1.36 -3.85
N GLY A 25 19.02 1.82 -2.92
CA GLY A 25 18.59 2.29 -1.61
C GLY A 25 18.20 1.17 -0.64
N GLU A 26 17.81 1.54 0.59
CA GLU A 26 17.26 0.61 1.56
C GLU A 26 15.73 0.53 1.35
N GLY A 27 15.26 -0.50 0.66
CA GLY A 27 13.85 -0.85 0.64
C GLY A 27 13.34 -1.15 2.05
N PHE A 28 12.12 -0.70 2.39
CA PHE A 28 11.55 -0.93 3.73
C PHE A 28 11.28 -2.42 3.99
N ILE A 29 10.94 -3.18 2.95
CA ILE A 29 10.53 -4.59 3.03
C ILE A 29 11.49 -5.48 2.25
N ASN A 30 11.70 -5.20 0.96
CA ASN A 30 12.54 -5.99 0.05
C ASN A 30 13.92 -5.37 -0.10
N ASP A 31 14.94 -6.18 -0.36
CA ASP A 31 16.22 -5.67 -0.86
C ASP A 31 16.09 -5.44 -2.36
N THR A 32 16.40 -4.21 -2.79
CA THR A 32 16.18 -3.78 -4.17
C THR A 32 17.49 -3.36 -4.83
N PHE A 33 17.71 -3.86 -6.04
CA PHE A 33 18.88 -3.58 -6.87
C PHE A 33 18.44 -3.12 -8.25
N ILE A 34 19.27 -2.31 -8.89
CA ILE A 34 19.12 -1.98 -10.30
C ILE A 34 20.14 -2.75 -11.12
N ILE A 35 19.65 -3.43 -12.16
CA ILE A 35 20.47 -4.09 -13.18
C ILE A 35 20.62 -3.12 -14.33
N ARG A 36 21.87 -2.73 -14.63
CA ARG A 36 22.20 -1.91 -15.79
C ARG A 36 22.55 -2.80 -16.97
N THR A 37 22.07 -2.41 -18.15
CA THR A 37 22.33 -3.12 -19.40
C THR A 37 23.05 -2.24 -20.41
N GLU A 38 23.56 -2.83 -21.48
CA GLU A 38 24.20 -2.12 -22.59
C GLU A 38 23.34 -2.12 -23.87
N GLY A 39 23.74 -1.32 -24.85
CA GLY A 39 23.19 -1.39 -26.21
C GLY A 39 21.77 -0.81 -26.36
N GLY A 40 21.30 0.01 -25.43
CA GLY A 40 19.96 0.60 -25.46
C GLY A 40 18.85 -0.36 -25.00
N ALA A 41 19.21 -1.52 -24.49
CA ALA A 41 18.28 -2.42 -23.83
C ALA A 41 17.76 -1.80 -22.52
N PRO A 42 16.56 -2.20 -22.02
CA PRO A 42 16.01 -1.66 -20.79
C PRO A 42 16.86 -2.08 -19.56
N ASP A 43 16.99 -1.19 -18.59
CA ASP A 43 17.46 -1.54 -17.26
C ASP A 43 16.35 -2.31 -16.49
N TYR A 44 16.71 -2.98 -15.39
CA TYR A 44 15.76 -3.80 -14.63
C TYR A 44 15.89 -3.55 -13.13
N ILE A 45 14.81 -3.81 -12.42
CA ILE A 45 14.78 -3.89 -10.96
C ILE A 45 14.83 -5.36 -10.55
N LEU A 46 15.84 -5.72 -9.76
CA LEU A 46 15.96 -7.03 -9.13
C LEU A 46 15.60 -6.89 -7.64
N GLN A 47 14.67 -7.68 -7.16
CA GLN A 47 14.24 -7.67 -5.76
C GLN A 47 14.39 -9.03 -5.12
N ARG A 48 14.98 -9.04 -3.91
CA ARG A 48 14.85 -10.16 -2.98
C ARG A 48 13.59 -9.98 -2.16
N LYS A 49 12.62 -10.88 -2.35
CA LYS A 49 11.32 -10.81 -1.68
C LYS A 49 11.41 -11.28 -0.24
N ASN A 50 10.81 -10.52 0.67
CA ASN A 50 10.82 -10.83 2.10
C ASN A 50 9.83 -11.95 2.43
N LYS A 51 10.31 -13.20 2.48
CA LYS A 51 9.52 -14.40 2.79
C LYS A 51 8.92 -14.43 4.20
N ASN A 52 9.41 -13.58 5.12
CA ASN A 52 8.83 -13.48 6.46
C ASN A 52 7.53 -12.68 6.47
N ILE A 53 7.41 -11.71 5.55
CA ILE A 53 6.19 -10.90 5.37
C ILE A 53 5.27 -11.56 4.35
N PHE A 54 5.83 -12.13 3.27
CA PHE A 54 5.12 -12.82 2.21
C PHE A 54 5.46 -14.31 2.24
N PRO A 55 4.73 -15.11 3.03
CA PRO A 55 5.05 -16.53 3.21
C PRO A 55 4.85 -17.36 1.93
N ASP A 56 4.02 -16.89 1.00
CA ASP A 56 3.78 -17.52 -0.31
C ASP A 56 4.17 -16.57 -1.45
N VAL A 57 5.48 -16.42 -1.68
CA VAL A 57 6.00 -15.60 -2.80
C VAL A 57 5.53 -16.10 -4.17
N PRO A 58 5.45 -17.41 -4.45
CA PRO A 58 4.85 -17.92 -5.70
C PRO A 58 3.44 -17.37 -5.96
N ALA A 59 2.55 -17.45 -4.98
CA ALA A 59 1.19 -16.95 -5.11
C ALA A 59 1.14 -15.41 -5.27
N MET A 60 2.01 -14.69 -4.56
CA MET A 60 2.17 -13.24 -4.70
C MET A 60 2.58 -12.86 -6.13
N MET A 61 3.58 -13.53 -6.70
CA MET A 61 4.03 -13.27 -8.07
C MET A 61 2.97 -13.61 -9.11
N GLU A 62 2.13 -14.62 -8.86
CA GLU A 62 0.98 -14.93 -9.72
C GLU A 62 -0.10 -13.86 -9.64
N ASN A 63 -0.39 -13.27 -8.46
CA ASN A 63 -1.27 -12.12 -8.34
C ASN A 63 -0.75 -10.94 -9.17
N ILE A 64 0.53 -10.61 -9.03
CA ILE A 64 1.18 -9.52 -9.77
C ILE A 64 1.05 -9.76 -11.28
N ARG A 65 1.35 -10.97 -11.75
CA ARG A 65 1.23 -11.34 -13.16
C ARG A 65 -0.19 -11.11 -13.70
N LYS A 66 -1.19 -11.66 -13.02
CA LYS A 66 -2.59 -11.54 -13.43
C LYS A 66 -3.03 -10.07 -13.51
N VAL A 67 -2.71 -9.29 -12.49
CA VAL A 67 -3.08 -7.87 -12.41
C VAL A 67 -2.36 -7.06 -13.49
N THR A 68 -1.06 -7.23 -13.65
CA THR A 68 -0.29 -6.48 -14.66
C THR A 68 -0.66 -6.87 -16.08
N ASP A 69 -0.95 -8.16 -16.35
CA ASP A 69 -1.43 -8.62 -17.65
C ASP A 69 -2.81 -8.02 -17.99
N HIS A 70 -3.70 -7.90 -17.01
CA HIS A 70 -5.01 -7.28 -17.21
C HIS A 70 -4.88 -5.79 -17.51
N ILE A 71 -4.11 -5.04 -16.71
CA ILE A 71 -3.87 -3.61 -16.93
C ILE A 71 -3.22 -3.38 -18.29
N ARG A 72 -2.23 -4.21 -18.67
CA ARG A 72 -1.54 -4.13 -19.96
C ARG A 72 -2.51 -4.24 -21.14
N ARG A 73 -3.45 -5.19 -21.10
CA ARG A 73 -4.47 -5.32 -22.16
C ARG A 73 -5.32 -4.06 -22.28
N ARG A 74 -5.69 -3.43 -21.16
CA ARG A 74 -6.45 -2.18 -21.16
C ARG A 74 -5.64 -1.01 -21.68
N VAL A 75 -4.41 -0.82 -21.21
CA VAL A 75 -3.51 0.25 -21.71
C VAL A 75 -3.35 0.15 -23.21
N VAL A 76 -3.11 -1.05 -23.77
CA VAL A 76 -3.01 -1.26 -25.21
C VAL A 76 -4.32 -0.94 -25.93
N ALA A 77 -5.46 -1.36 -25.39
CA ALA A 77 -6.78 -1.09 -25.98
C ALA A 77 -7.14 0.42 -25.97
N GLU A 78 -6.64 1.16 -25.00
CA GLU A 78 -6.81 2.61 -24.86
C GLU A 78 -5.77 3.42 -25.66
N GLY A 79 -4.81 2.74 -26.33
CA GLY A 79 -3.75 3.38 -27.14
C GLY A 79 -2.60 3.96 -26.32
N GLY A 80 -2.46 3.57 -25.06
CA GLY A 80 -1.37 3.94 -24.17
C GLY A 80 -0.09 3.13 -24.40
N ASP A 81 0.96 3.46 -23.65
CA ASP A 81 2.26 2.80 -23.71
C ASP A 81 2.40 1.73 -22.60
N PRO A 82 2.27 0.44 -22.92
CA PRO A 82 2.34 -0.63 -21.91
C PRO A 82 3.75 -0.83 -21.32
N LEU A 83 4.78 -0.21 -21.85
CA LEU A 83 6.13 -0.23 -21.27
C LEU A 83 6.32 0.83 -20.18
N ARG A 84 5.42 1.80 -20.12
CA ARG A 84 5.48 2.91 -19.17
C ARG A 84 4.30 2.97 -18.22
N GLU A 85 3.10 2.57 -18.69
CA GLU A 85 1.86 2.72 -17.94
C GLU A 85 1.45 1.48 -17.13
N VAL A 86 2.28 0.44 -17.15
CA VAL A 86 2.11 -0.75 -16.30
C VAL A 86 3.46 -1.39 -15.99
N MET A 87 3.62 -1.88 -14.78
CA MET A 87 4.80 -2.64 -14.38
C MET A 87 4.92 -3.93 -15.23
N THR A 88 6.12 -4.21 -15.73
CA THR A 88 6.42 -5.41 -16.51
C THR A 88 7.32 -6.33 -15.70
N ILE A 89 6.80 -7.47 -15.28
CA ILE A 89 7.59 -8.53 -14.64
C ILE A 89 8.29 -9.39 -15.69
N VAL A 90 9.52 -9.80 -15.42
CA VAL A 90 10.37 -10.54 -16.35
C VAL A 90 10.35 -12.01 -16.00
N PRO A 91 10.05 -12.92 -16.96
CA PRO A 91 10.09 -14.35 -16.70
C PRO A 91 11.53 -14.87 -16.57
N THR A 92 11.67 -15.95 -15.84
CA THR A 92 12.87 -16.79 -15.86
C THR A 92 12.92 -17.63 -17.14
N ARG A 93 14.05 -18.24 -17.43
CA ARG A 93 14.23 -19.09 -18.62
C ARG A 93 13.36 -20.35 -18.62
N ASP A 94 12.85 -20.77 -17.45
CA ASP A 94 11.89 -21.86 -17.28
C ASP A 94 10.42 -21.38 -17.20
N GLY A 95 10.18 -20.09 -17.47
CA GLY A 95 8.85 -19.48 -17.59
C GLY A 95 8.19 -19.06 -16.27
N ARG A 96 8.86 -19.16 -15.13
CA ARG A 96 8.38 -18.62 -13.85
C ARG A 96 8.69 -17.13 -13.74
N TYR A 97 8.06 -16.40 -12.82
CA TYR A 97 8.32 -15.00 -12.56
C TYR A 97 9.13 -14.76 -11.28
N TYR A 98 9.77 -15.79 -10.77
CA TYR A 98 10.69 -15.75 -9.64
C TYR A 98 11.71 -16.88 -9.75
N THR A 99 12.83 -16.71 -9.06
CA THR A 99 13.79 -17.80 -8.83
C THR A 99 14.09 -17.92 -7.35
N VAL A 100 14.66 -19.05 -6.94
CA VAL A 100 15.06 -19.31 -5.55
C VAL A 100 16.55 -19.55 -5.52
N ASP A 101 17.26 -18.84 -4.65
CA ASP A 101 18.70 -19.04 -4.46
C ASP A 101 19.00 -20.24 -3.54
N PRO A 102 20.28 -20.64 -3.39
CA PRO A 102 20.66 -21.74 -2.50
C PRO A 102 20.34 -21.52 -1.01
N GLN A 103 20.08 -20.28 -0.60
CA GLN A 103 19.69 -19.90 0.76
C GLN A 103 18.18 -19.99 0.97
N GLY A 104 17.43 -20.29 -0.10
CA GLY A 104 15.99 -20.35 -0.08
C GLY A 104 15.30 -18.98 -0.13
N ASP A 105 16.01 -17.95 -0.60
CA ASP A 105 15.44 -16.62 -0.80
C ASP A 105 14.87 -16.48 -2.21
N TYR A 106 13.75 -15.79 -2.31
CA TYR A 106 13.03 -15.58 -3.56
C TYR A 106 13.47 -14.27 -4.22
N TRP A 107 13.70 -14.35 -5.53
CA TRP A 107 14.12 -13.21 -6.34
C TRP A 107 13.18 -13.01 -7.53
N ALA A 108 12.83 -11.78 -7.81
CA ALA A 108 11.99 -11.39 -8.95
C ALA A 108 12.62 -10.22 -9.68
N VAL A 109 12.31 -10.11 -10.99
CA VAL A 109 12.80 -9.03 -11.84
C VAL A 109 11.62 -8.35 -12.51
N SER A 110 11.67 -7.01 -12.57
CA SER A 110 10.79 -6.19 -13.39
C SER A 110 11.59 -5.22 -14.25
N VAL A 111 11.00 -4.75 -15.35
CA VAL A 111 11.61 -3.72 -16.19
C VAL A 111 11.64 -2.40 -15.42
N PHE A 112 12.78 -1.72 -15.45
CA PHE A 112 12.90 -0.39 -14.87
C PHE A 112 12.23 0.64 -15.78
N ILE A 113 11.26 1.36 -15.27
CA ILE A 113 10.59 2.44 -15.99
C ILE A 113 11.41 3.71 -15.79
N GLY A 114 12.26 4.02 -16.77
CA GLY A 114 13.13 5.20 -16.74
C GLY A 114 12.37 6.50 -17.00
N ASP A 115 13.07 7.64 -16.89
CA ASP A 115 12.52 8.98 -17.13
C ASP A 115 11.25 9.27 -16.33
N THR A 116 11.28 8.88 -15.04
CA THR A 116 10.19 9.02 -14.09
C THR A 116 10.60 9.84 -12.87
N ILE A 117 9.59 10.37 -12.18
CA ILE A 117 9.72 10.99 -10.87
C ILE A 117 8.95 10.12 -9.88
N ALA A 118 9.56 9.84 -8.73
CA ALA A 118 8.90 9.25 -7.57
C ALA A 118 9.03 10.21 -6.39
N TYR A 119 7.95 10.42 -5.65
CA TYR A 119 7.93 11.31 -4.49
C TYR A 119 7.89 10.49 -3.20
N ASN A 120 8.59 10.93 -2.17
CA ASN A 120 8.57 10.27 -0.86
C ASN A 120 7.39 10.74 0.02
N LYS A 121 6.89 11.94 -0.22
CA LYS A 121 5.76 12.56 0.51
C LYS A 121 4.99 13.47 -0.44
N ALA A 122 3.68 13.52 -0.29
CA ALA A 122 2.87 14.54 -0.93
C ALA A 122 2.97 15.83 -0.10
N ASP A 123 3.62 16.85 -0.65
CA ASP A 123 3.88 18.13 0.02
C ASP A 123 2.96 19.27 -0.46
N SER A 124 2.08 18.97 -1.40
CA SER A 124 1.14 19.93 -1.95
C SER A 124 -0.22 19.30 -2.29
N PRO A 125 -1.32 20.09 -2.28
CA PRO A 125 -2.63 19.62 -2.72
C PRO A 125 -2.63 19.11 -4.16
N GLU A 126 -1.86 19.72 -5.05
CA GLU A 126 -1.73 19.26 -6.43
C GLU A 126 -1.14 17.85 -6.50
N LEU A 127 -0.07 17.59 -5.75
CA LEU A 127 0.56 16.28 -5.71
C LEU A 127 -0.35 15.24 -5.02
N ALA A 128 -1.11 15.64 -3.99
CA ALA A 128 -2.12 14.80 -3.38
C ALA A 128 -3.23 14.43 -4.38
N ARG A 129 -3.70 15.38 -5.19
CA ARG A 129 -4.69 15.12 -6.25
C ARG A 129 -4.16 14.13 -7.29
N LYS A 130 -2.92 14.32 -7.74
CA LYS A 130 -2.25 13.37 -8.67
C LYS A 130 -2.10 11.98 -8.05
N GLY A 131 -1.76 11.88 -6.76
CA GLY A 131 -1.73 10.61 -6.04
C GLY A 131 -3.10 9.92 -6.04
N GLY A 132 -4.18 10.68 -5.80
CA GLY A 132 -5.55 10.19 -5.91
C GLY A 132 -5.91 9.71 -7.31
N GLU A 133 -5.51 10.45 -8.35
CA GLU A 133 -5.66 10.02 -9.75
C GLU A 133 -4.93 8.69 -10.02
N GLY A 134 -3.71 8.52 -9.48
CA GLY A 134 -2.91 7.32 -9.69
C GLY A 134 -3.56 6.06 -9.12
N ILE A 135 -3.99 6.10 -7.87
CA ILE A 135 -4.69 4.96 -7.24
C ILE A 135 -6.09 4.78 -7.84
N GLY A 136 -6.79 5.87 -8.14
CA GLY A 136 -8.07 5.81 -8.84
C GLY A 136 -7.94 5.16 -10.23
N LYS A 137 -6.94 5.52 -11.03
CA LYS A 137 -6.64 4.91 -12.34
C LYS A 137 -6.33 3.41 -12.19
N PHE A 138 -5.47 3.04 -11.24
CA PHE A 138 -5.14 1.63 -10.97
C PHE A 138 -6.40 0.80 -10.68
N GLN A 139 -7.24 1.25 -9.76
CA GLN A 139 -8.49 0.55 -9.44
C GLN A 139 -9.52 0.58 -10.58
N ALA A 140 -9.59 1.67 -11.36
CA ALA A 140 -10.49 1.78 -12.50
C ALA A 140 -10.11 0.78 -13.60
N GLN A 141 -8.81 0.60 -13.85
CA GLN A 141 -8.29 -0.38 -14.79
C GLN A 141 -8.58 -1.83 -14.40
N LEU A 142 -8.87 -2.08 -13.12
CA LEU A 142 -9.17 -3.41 -12.56
C LEU A 142 -10.66 -3.60 -12.22
N ALA A 143 -11.53 -2.67 -12.62
CA ALA A 143 -12.94 -2.72 -12.23
C ALA A 143 -13.69 -3.96 -12.78
N ASP A 144 -13.28 -4.50 -13.89
CA ASP A 144 -13.82 -5.71 -14.54
C ASP A 144 -12.91 -6.95 -14.38
N PHE A 145 -11.91 -6.87 -13.51
CA PHE A 145 -11.03 -8.00 -13.20
C PHE A 145 -11.80 -9.07 -12.41
N THR A 146 -11.80 -10.31 -12.89
CA THR A 146 -12.59 -11.41 -12.30
C THR A 146 -11.75 -12.65 -11.93
N GLU A 147 -10.45 -12.64 -12.24
CA GLU A 147 -9.60 -13.77 -11.89
C GLU A 147 -9.39 -13.84 -10.37
N PRO A 148 -9.36 -15.05 -9.77
CA PRO A 148 -9.10 -15.16 -8.34
C PRO A 148 -7.67 -14.77 -8.00
N LEU A 149 -7.52 -13.93 -6.95
CA LEU A 149 -6.23 -13.60 -6.36
C LEU A 149 -6.07 -14.35 -5.03
N ALA A 150 -4.83 -14.76 -4.74
CA ALA A 150 -4.47 -15.36 -3.46
C ALA A 150 -4.41 -14.30 -2.36
N GLU A 151 -4.79 -14.66 -1.15
CA GLU A 151 -4.57 -13.84 0.05
C GLU A 151 -3.10 -14.01 0.49
N THR A 152 -2.22 -13.12 0.05
CA THR A 152 -0.77 -13.22 0.28
C THR A 152 -0.34 -12.84 1.69
N ILE A 153 -1.13 -12.00 2.35
CA ILE A 153 -0.99 -11.67 3.78
C ILE A 153 -2.34 -11.93 4.44
N LYS A 154 -2.41 -12.97 5.25
CA LYS A 154 -3.65 -13.40 5.88
C LYS A 154 -4.27 -12.32 6.75
N GLY A 155 -5.54 -12.00 6.47
CA GLY A 155 -6.31 -11.02 7.23
C GLY A 155 -5.77 -9.59 7.11
N PHE A 156 -5.08 -9.26 6.02
CA PHE A 156 -4.56 -7.91 5.80
C PHE A 156 -5.73 -6.91 5.72
N HIS A 157 -5.68 -5.86 6.51
CA HIS A 157 -6.76 -4.87 6.71
C HIS A 157 -8.11 -5.45 7.18
N ASN A 158 -8.14 -6.70 7.66
CA ASN A 158 -9.33 -7.29 8.26
C ASN A 158 -9.33 -7.03 9.78
N ILE A 159 -10.14 -6.07 10.23
CA ILE A 159 -10.14 -5.66 11.63
C ILE A 159 -10.64 -6.76 12.58
N ARG A 160 -11.52 -7.66 12.11
CA ARG A 160 -11.94 -8.82 12.92
C ARG A 160 -10.76 -9.74 13.21
N HIS A 161 -9.93 -10.00 12.19
CA HIS A 161 -8.70 -10.76 12.35
C HIS A 161 -7.72 -10.03 13.29
N ARG A 162 -7.59 -8.70 13.15
CA ARG A 162 -6.73 -7.88 14.02
C ARG A 162 -7.19 -7.91 15.48
N PHE A 163 -8.49 -7.87 15.76
CA PHE A 163 -8.98 -7.98 17.13
C PHE A 163 -8.72 -9.35 17.76
N VAL A 164 -8.76 -10.44 16.99
CA VAL A 164 -8.33 -11.75 17.49
C VAL A 164 -6.85 -11.72 17.89
N GLN A 165 -5.99 -11.12 17.08
CA GLN A 165 -4.56 -10.97 17.40
C GLN A 165 -4.35 -10.03 18.60
N TRP A 166 -5.11 -8.95 18.69
CA TRP A 166 -5.10 -7.99 19.78
C TRP A 166 -5.45 -8.63 21.13
N ASP A 167 -6.56 -9.37 21.20
CA ASP A 167 -6.99 -10.07 22.42
C ASP A 167 -5.94 -11.09 22.87
N GLU A 168 -5.28 -11.75 21.93
CA GLU A 168 -4.19 -12.68 22.21
C GLU A 168 -2.93 -11.96 22.70
N ALA A 169 -2.56 -10.81 22.11
CA ALA A 169 -1.41 -10.01 22.53
C ALA A 169 -1.59 -9.49 23.97
N LEU A 170 -2.80 -8.97 24.30
CA LEU A 170 -3.13 -8.54 25.65
C LEU A 170 -3.04 -9.68 26.68
N ARG A 171 -3.53 -10.88 26.30
CA ARG A 171 -3.50 -12.05 27.16
C ARG A 171 -2.08 -12.57 27.41
N ARG A 172 -1.22 -12.55 26.40
CA ARG A 172 0.18 -13.00 26.50
C ARG A 172 1.05 -12.01 27.24
N ASP A 173 0.88 -10.71 26.96
CA ASP A 173 1.70 -9.62 27.49
C ASP A 173 3.20 -9.94 27.47
N THR A 174 3.69 -10.34 26.29
CA THR A 174 5.04 -10.91 26.10
C THR A 174 6.15 -10.02 26.67
N ALA A 175 6.01 -8.70 26.55
CA ALA A 175 6.98 -7.74 27.05
C ALA A 175 6.65 -7.21 28.48
N GLY A 176 5.52 -7.62 29.10
CA GLY A 176 5.09 -7.17 30.44
C GLY A 176 4.69 -5.68 30.48
N ARG A 177 4.20 -5.13 29.34
CA ARG A 177 3.93 -3.70 29.15
C ARG A 177 2.46 -3.31 29.33
N VAL A 178 1.52 -4.26 29.28
CA VAL A 178 0.05 -4.03 29.34
C VAL A 178 -0.37 -3.21 30.53
N LYS A 179 0.24 -3.44 31.71
CA LYS A 179 -0.08 -2.73 32.96
C LYS A 179 0.08 -1.20 32.89
N ASP A 180 0.94 -0.71 32.00
CA ASP A 180 1.27 0.71 31.83
C ASP A 180 0.54 1.39 30.66
N LEU A 181 -0.38 0.66 29.99
CA LEU A 181 -1.04 1.05 28.74
C LEU A 181 -2.57 1.20 28.84
N ALA A 182 -3.10 1.40 30.07
CA ALA A 182 -4.55 1.44 30.29
C ALA A 182 -5.26 2.50 29.42
N GLU A 183 -4.64 3.64 29.17
CA GLU A 183 -5.18 4.69 28.33
C GLU A 183 -5.20 4.27 26.85
N GLU A 184 -4.07 3.81 26.33
CA GLU A 184 -3.94 3.37 24.93
C GLU A 184 -4.84 2.17 24.63
N ILE A 185 -4.96 1.23 25.54
CA ILE A 185 -5.91 0.10 25.44
C ILE A 185 -7.35 0.64 25.38
N GLY A 186 -7.68 1.64 26.22
CA GLY A 186 -8.99 2.30 26.19
C GLY A 186 -9.30 2.95 24.83
N TRP A 187 -8.30 3.50 24.13
CA TRP A 187 -8.48 4.05 22.78
C TRP A 187 -8.95 2.98 21.78
N ILE A 188 -8.37 1.78 21.87
CA ILE A 188 -8.72 0.66 20.99
C ILE A 188 -10.10 0.12 21.34
N GLU A 189 -10.36 -0.18 22.60
CA GLU A 189 -11.61 -0.82 23.03
C GLU A 189 -12.84 0.05 22.80
N SER A 190 -12.70 1.37 22.98
CA SER A 190 -13.82 2.31 22.76
C SER A 190 -14.31 2.39 21.30
N ARG A 191 -13.51 1.90 20.33
CA ARG A 191 -13.84 1.94 18.90
C ARG A 191 -14.10 0.56 18.31
N ARG A 192 -13.93 -0.51 19.08
CA ARG A 192 -14.05 -1.90 18.63
C ARG A 192 -15.34 -2.16 17.85
N ASP A 193 -16.48 -1.81 18.43
CA ASP A 193 -17.79 -2.11 17.85
C ASP A 193 -18.02 -1.33 16.54
N GLU A 194 -17.59 -0.07 16.47
CA GLU A 194 -17.71 0.75 15.25
C GLU A 194 -16.89 0.13 14.11
N MET A 195 -15.65 -0.25 14.37
CA MET A 195 -14.75 -0.85 13.37
C MET A 195 -15.25 -2.23 12.91
N LEU A 196 -15.78 -3.04 13.82
CA LEU A 196 -16.38 -4.33 13.49
C LEU A 196 -17.67 -4.16 12.68
N SER A 197 -18.49 -3.15 13.00
CA SER A 197 -19.71 -2.83 12.24
C SER A 197 -19.39 -2.43 10.79
N PHE A 198 -18.33 -1.65 10.57
CA PHE A 198 -17.86 -1.34 9.22
C PHE A 198 -17.45 -2.61 8.47
N TRP A 199 -16.60 -3.43 9.09
CA TRP A 199 -16.08 -4.64 8.43
C TRP A 199 -17.20 -5.66 8.13
N SER A 200 -18.24 -5.73 8.95
CA SER A 200 -19.41 -6.60 8.69
C SER A 200 -20.10 -6.26 7.36
N LYS A 201 -20.06 -4.99 6.90
CA LYS A 201 -20.58 -4.59 5.59
C LYS A 201 -19.71 -5.08 4.42
N VAL A 202 -18.42 -5.32 4.66
CA VAL A 202 -17.53 -5.96 3.67
C VAL A 202 -17.82 -7.47 3.63
N GLU A 203 -18.00 -8.09 4.79
CA GLU A 203 -18.25 -9.53 4.91
C GLU A 203 -19.61 -9.93 4.32
N ASP A 204 -20.64 -9.10 4.44
CA ASP A 204 -21.98 -9.38 3.89
C ASP A 204 -22.14 -8.92 2.42
N GLY A 205 -21.10 -8.30 1.83
CA GLY A 205 -21.09 -7.84 0.44
C GLY A 205 -21.80 -6.50 0.19
N THR A 206 -22.30 -5.82 1.21
CA THR A 206 -22.84 -4.45 1.08
C THR A 206 -21.77 -3.50 0.52
N ILE A 207 -20.54 -3.61 1.03
CA ILE A 207 -19.35 -3.01 0.47
C ILE A 207 -18.65 -4.11 -0.35
N PRO A 208 -18.53 -3.95 -1.67
CA PRO A 208 -18.04 -5.03 -2.53
C PRO A 208 -16.54 -5.29 -2.37
N THR A 209 -16.17 -6.53 -2.66
CA THR A 209 -14.77 -6.92 -2.84
C THR A 209 -14.25 -6.40 -4.18
N ARG A 210 -13.05 -5.83 -4.17
CA ARG A 210 -12.33 -5.29 -5.32
C ARG A 210 -10.88 -5.77 -5.31
N VAL A 211 -10.18 -5.62 -6.42
CA VAL A 211 -8.72 -5.70 -6.40
C VAL A 211 -8.17 -4.42 -5.76
N THR A 212 -7.29 -4.57 -4.79
CA THR A 212 -6.69 -3.47 -4.02
C THR A 212 -5.18 -3.55 -4.04
N HIS A 213 -4.54 -2.38 -3.98
CA HIS A 213 -3.10 -2.25 -3.89
C HIS A 213 -2.60 -2.57 -2.46
N ASN A 214 -3.32 -2.04 -1.46
CA ASN A 214 -3.08 -2.18 -0.02
C ASN A 214 -1.76 -1.55 0.53
N ASP A 215 -1.03 -0.79 -0.28
CA ASP A 215 0.08 0.08 0.14
C ASP A 215 0.12 1.31 -0.77
N THR A 216 -0.77 2.26 -0.53
CA THR A 216 -1.10 3.36 -1.46
C THR A 216 -0.31 4.64 -1.21
N LYS A 217 0.88 4.53 -0.64
CA LYS A 217 1.80 5.65 -0.46
C LYS A 217 2.20 6.26 -1.81
N ILE A 218 2.49 7.56 -1.82
CA ILE A 218 2.84 8.26 -3.06
C ILE A 218 4.09 7.72 -3.75
N ASN A 219 5.03 7.14 -3.02
CA ASN A 219 6.23 6.54 -3.58
C ASN A 219 5.96 5.26 -4.40
N ASN A 220 4.74 4.71 -4.30
CA ASN A 220 4.26 3.59 -5.11
C ASN A 220 3.52 4.04 -6.37
N ILE A 221 3.58 5.34 -6.71
CA ILE A 221 3.09 5.90 -7.97
C ILE A 221 4.25 6.53 -8.71
N LEU A 222 4.42 6.15 -9.98
CA LEU A 222 5.37 6.78 -10.88
C LEU A 222 4.70 7.90 -11.66
N PHE A 223 5.45 8.99 -11.82
CA PHE A 223 5.08 10.16 -12.60
C PHE A 223 6.06 10.34 -13.74
N ASP A 224 5.60 10.90 -14.85
CA ASP A 224 6.50 11.34 -15.91
C ASP A 224 7.25 12.63 -15.53
N LYS A 225 8.13 13.11 -16.41
CA LYS A 225 8.89 14.35 -16.20
C LYS A 225 8.03 15.62 -16.17
N GLN A 226 6.79 15.55 -16.65
CA GLN A 226 5.79 16.61 -16.62
C GLN A 226 4.94 16.57 -15.33
N GLY A 227 5.12 15.54 -14.50
CA GLY A 227 4.37 15.32 -13.27
C GLY A 227 3.01 14.65 -13.51
N GLU A 228 2.78 14.07 -14.70
CA GLU A 228 1.57 13.28 -14.96
C GLU A 228 1.72 11.84 -14.46
N VAL A 229 0.61 11.27 -14.00
CA VAL A 229 0.59 9.90 -13.49
C VAL A 229 0.85 8.88 -14.59
N LEU A 230 1.84 8.03 -14.41
CA LEU A 230 2.11 6.89 -15.27
C LEU A 230 1.41 5.63 -14.77
N CYS A 231 1.90 5.05 -13.69
CA CYS A 231 1.38 3.78 -13.15
C CYS A 231 1.64 3.61 -11.65
N ALA A 232 0.92 2.68 -11.04
CA ALA A 232 1.24 2.14 -9.72
C ALA A 232 2.30 1.05 -9.83
N ILE A 233 3.20 1.00 -8.83
CA ILE A 233 4.28 0.01 -8.68
C ILE A 233 4.23 -0.61 -7.28
N ASP A 234 5.14 -1.53 -6.98
CA ASP A 234 5.22 -2.25 -5.69
C ASP A 234 3.92 -3.01 -5.35
N LEU A 235 3.54 -3.91 -6.26
CA LEU A 235 2.29 -4.66 -6.22
C LEU A 235 2.36 -5.92 -5.32
N ASP A 236 3.30 -6.00 -4.39
CA ASP A 236 3.50 -7.18 -3.54
C ASP A 236 2.31 -7.46 -2.61
N THR A 237 1.54 -6.43 -2.28
CA THR A 237 0.35 -6.48 -1.44
C THR A 237 -0.95 -6.57 -2.23
N VAL A 238 -0.88 -6.69 -3.57
CA VAL A 238 -2.08 -6.76 -4.40
C VAL A 238 -2.88 -8.03 -4.14
N MET A 239 -4.14 -7.85 -3.73
CA MET A 239 -5.07 -8.93 -3.44
C MET A 239 -6.51 -8.43 -3.47
N ASN A 240 -7.47 -9.32 -3.22
CA ASN A 240 -8.86 -8.93 -3.10
C ASN A 240 -9.16 -8.37 -1.70
N SER A 241 -9.72 -7.17 -1.64
CA SER A 241 -10.24 -6.54 -0.41
C SER A 241 -11.33 -5.53 -0.77
N THR A 242 -11.50 -4.45 -0.01
CA THR A 242 -12.38 -3.34 -0.39
C THR A 242 -11.56 -2.15 -0.88
N SER A 243 -12.03 -1.47 -1.95
CA SER A 243 -11.39 -0.23 -2.47
C SER A 243 -11.23 0.85 -1.40
N LEU A 244 -12.02 0.78 -0.33
CA LEU A 244 -11.97 1.69 0.81
C LEU A 244 -10.65 1.58 1.58
N ASN A 245 -10.02 0.40 1.63
CA ASN A 245 -8.72 0.23 2.29
C ASN A 245 -7.64 1.05 1.59
N ASP A 246 -7.60 1.04 0.25
CA ASP A 246 -6.66 1.85 -0.52
C ASP A 246 -6.88 3.36 -0.30
N PHE A 247 -8.15 3.79 -0.34
CA PHE A 247 -8.47 5.20 -0.07
C PHE A 247 -8.06 5.60 1.36
N GLY A 248 -8.38 4.77 2.34
CA GLY A 248 -8.07 5.03 3.75
C GLY A 248 -6.57 5.09 4.03
N ASP A 249 -5.78 4.15 3.47
CA ASP A 249 -4.34 4.11 3.64
C ASP A 249 -3.65 5.33 3.00
N ALA A 250 -4.12 5.73 1.82
CA ALA A 250 -3.64 6.94 1.18
C ALA A 250 -3.92 8.17 2.05
N ILE A 251 -5.16 8.38 2.51
CA ILE A 251 -5.47 9.55 3.35
C ILE A 251 -4.62 9.59 4.61
N ARG A 252 -4.38 8.45 5.25
CA ARG A 252 -3.52 8.34 6.43
C ARG A 252 -2.11 8.90 6.18
N SER A 253 -1.57 8.74 4.98
CA SER A 253 -0.24 9.23 4.61
C SER A 253 -0.25 10.62 3.98
N TYR A 254 -1.18 10.89 3.05
CA TYR A 254 -1.23 12.15 2.29
C TYR A 254 -1.77 13.33 3.11
N ALA A 255 -2.73 13.09 3.98
CA ALA A 255 -3.37 14.16 4.74
C ALA A 255 -2.77 14.37 6.14
N ASN A 256 -1.80 13.55 6.55
CA ASN A 256 -1.11 13.74 7.83
C ASN A 256 -0.15 14.94 7.76
N THR A 257 -0.33 15.92 8.66
CA THR A 257 0.53 17.11 8.75
C THR A 257 1.86 16.82 9.44
N GLY A 258 1.92 15.79 10.30
CA GLY A 258 3.13 15.30 10.96
C GLY A 258 3.73 14.08 10.28
N ASP A 259 4.75 13.50 10.91
CA ASP A 259 5.32 12.22 10.51
C ASP A 259 4.58 11.05 11.21
N GLU A 260 4.74 9.84 10.68
CA GLU A 260 4.12 8.63 11.27
C GLU A 260 4.61 8.37 12.71
N ASP A 261 5.86 8.75 12.99
CA ASP A 261 6.54 8.62 14.28
C ASP A 261 6.87 9.97 14.92
N ASP A 262 6.05 11.01 14.65
CA ASP A 262 6.28 12.36 15.20
C ASP A 262 6.09 12.36 16.72
N ARG A 263 7.14 12.79 17.44
CA ARG A 263 7.11 12.93 18.90
C ARG A 263 6.36 14.17 19.36
N ASP A 264 6.30 15.18 18.52
CA ASP A 264 5.56 16.43 18.78
C ASP A 264 4.14 16.31 18.24
N LEU A 265 3.24 15.84 19.07
CA LEU A 265 1.84 15.61 18.70
C LEU A 265 1.10 16.91 18.31
N SER A 266 1.64 18.10 18.63
CA SER A 266 1.05 19.37 18.19
C SER A 266 1.16 19.57 16.67
N ARG A 267 2.08 18.88 16.00
CA ARG A 267 2.29 18.90 14.56
C ARG A 267 1.41 17.90 13.81
N VAL A 268 0.85 16.92 14.53
CA VAL A 268 0.07 15.83 13.94
C VAL A 268 -1.39 16.18 13.86
N GLY A 269 -1.94 16.12 12.66
CA GLY A 269 -3.36 16.36 12.40
C GLY A 269 -3.72 15.98 10.96
N MET A 270 -5.00 16.02 10.65
CA MET A 270 -5.51 15.76 9.31
C MET A 270 -5.76 17.10 8.57
N SER A 271 -5.13 17.27 7.42
CA SER A 271 -5.34 18.40 6.52
C SER A 271 -6.57 18.17 5.64
N LEU A 272 -7.63 18.96 5.83
CA LEU A 272 -8.82 18.95 4.96
C LEU A 272 -8.50 19.35 3.52
N GLU A 273 -7.51 20.21 3.30
CA GLU A 273 -7.08 20.61 1.98
C GLU A 273 -6.48 19.43 1.21
N MET A 274 -5.57 18.70 1.84
CA MET A 274 -4.96 17.50 1.25
C MET A 274 -6.01 16.38 1.07
N PHE A 275 -6.90 16.19 2.04
CA PHE A 275 -8.03 15.25 1.93
C PHE A 275 -8.92 15.58 0.74
N ARG A 276 -9.33 16.85 0.56
CA ARG A 276 -10.14 17.31 -0.59
C ARG A 276 -9.41 17.04 -1.91
N ALA A 277 -8.16 17.42 -1.99
CA ALA A 277 -7.38 17.28 -3.21
C ALA A 277 -7.23 15.80 -3.62
N TYR A 278 -6.86 14.93 -2.69
CA TYR A 278 -6.77 13.49 -2.95
C TYR A 278 -8.13 12.91 -3.37
N THR A 279 -9.20 13.28 -2.65
CA THR A 279 -10.57 12.82 -2.93
C THR A 279 -11.02 13.22 -4.33
N GLU A 280 -10.71 14.45 -4.77
CA GLU A 280 -10.99 14.92 -6.14
C GLU A 280 -10.23 14.10 -7.18
N GLY A 281 -8.94 13.84 -6.97
CA GLY A 281 -8.15 13.00 -7.87
C GLY A 281 -8.70 11.58 -7.96
N TYR A 282 -8.94 10.95 -6.83
CA TYR A 282 -9.47 9.59 -6.77
C TYR A 282 -10.86 9.45 -7.43
N LEU A 283 -11.80 10.33 -7.08
CA LEU A 283 -13.16 10.28 -7.60
C LEU A 283 -13.24 10.71 -9.07
N SER A 284 -12.30 11.50 -9.59
CA SER A 284 -12.22 11.79 -11.04
C SER A 284 -12.08 10.51 -11.87
N GLN A 285 -11.51 9.45 -11.30
CA GLN A 285 -11.31 8.15 -11.94
C GLN A 285 -12.35 7.10 -11.55
N ARG A 286 -12.95 7.22 -10.36
CA ARG A 286 -13.71 6.13 -9.73
C ARG A 286 -15.19 6.42 -9.49
N ALA A 287 -15.66 7.68 -9.48
CA ALA A 287 -17.02 8.03 -9.06
C ALA A 287 -18.11 7.21 -9.76
N GLY A 288 -17.98 6.97 -11.08
CA GLY A 288 -18.94 6.19 -11.87
C GLY A 288 -18.93 4.68 -11.63
N GLN A 289 -17.96 4.15 -10.87
CA GLN A 289 -17.77 2.71 -10.66
C GLN A 289 -18.02 2.29 -9.21
N LEU A 290 -18.11 3.25 -8.29
CA LEU A 290 -18.40 2.99 -6.87
C LEU A 290 -19.90 2.84 -6.64
N ASN A 291 -20.30 1.87 -5.81
CA ASN A 291 -21.66 1.79 -5.32
C ASN A 291 -21.92 2.82 -4.19
N GLN A 292 -23.17 2.97 -3.78
CA GLN A 292 -23.52 3.96 -2.76
C GLN A 292 -22.87 3.67 -1.41
N ALA A 293 -22.77 2.39 -1.01
CA ALA A 293 -22.13 2.00 0.24
C ALA A 293 -20.62 2.31 0.25
N GLU A 294 -19.93 2.14 -0.86
CA GLU A 294 -18.53 2.57 -0.99
C GLU A 294 -18.43 4.10 -0.81
N ILE A 295 -19.26 4.87 -1.50
CA ILE A 295 -19.27 6.34 -1.41
C ILE A 295 -19.53 6.82 0.02
N ASP A 296 -20.54 6.25 0.68
CA ASP A 296 -20.96 6.63 2.04
C ASP A 296 -19.87 6.34 3.09
N HIS A 297 -18.94 5.42 2.77
CA HIS A 297 -17.89 5.00 3.70
C HIS A 297 -16.46 5.47 3.30
N LEU A 298 -16.31 6.26 2.22
CA LEU A 298 -14.98 6.79 1.84
C LEU A 298 -14.33 7.59 2.98
N ALA A 299 -15.04 8.55 3.56
CA ALA A 299 -14.50 9.33 4.68
C ALA A 299 -14.22 8.44 5.90
N PHE A 300 -15.06 7.43 6.16
CA PHE A 300 -14.88 6.50 7.27
C PHE A 300 -13.63 5.64 7.08
N SER A 301 -13.30 5.25 5.87
CA SER A 301 -12.16 4.38 5.60
C SER A 301 -10.82 4.99 6.03
N ALA A 302 -10.69 6.32 6.00
CA ALA A 302 -9.52 7.02 6.54
C ALA A 302 -9.38 6.79 8.05
N ARG A 303 -10.50 6.89 8.80
CA ARG A 303 -10.53 6.58 10.23
C ARG A 303 -10.24 5.10 10.48
N TYR A 304 -10.82 4.22 9.67
CA TYR A 304 -10.68 2.77 9.79
C TYR A 304 -9.21 2.32 9.65
N ILE A 305 -8.54 2.72 8.59
CA ILE A 305 -7.13 2.32 8.36
C ILE A 305 -6.19 3.00 9.36
N THR A 306 -6.44 4.26 9.71
CA THR A 306 -5.65 4.93 10.75
C THR A 306 -5.81 4.23 12.11
N PHE A 307 -7.04 3.83 12.48
CA PHE A 307 -7.30 3.03 13.67
C PHE A 307 -6.58 1.67 13.63
N GLU A 308 -6.67 0.96 12.50
CA GLU A 308 -5.95 -0.33 12.36
C GLU A 308 -4.45 -0.14 12.59
N GLN A 309 -3.87 0.96 12.11
CA GLN A 309 -2.45 1.23 12.28
C GLN A 309 -2.10 1.56 13.74
N VAL A 310 -2.96 2.29 14.47
CA VAL A 310 -2.83 2.51 15.93
C VAL A 310 -2.79 1.16 16.66
N LEU A 311 -3.76 0.30 16.36
CA LEU A 311 -3.87 -1.04 16.96
C LEU A 311 -2.61 -1.89 16.67
N ARG A 312 -2.14 -1.91 15.43
CA ARG A 312 -1.00 -2.71 14.99
C ARG A 312 0.31 -2.27 15.65
N PHE A 313 0.56 -0.97 15.76
CA PHE A 313 1.76 -0.47 16.46
C PHE A 313 1.71 -0.76 17.95
N LEU A 314 0.55 -0.57 18.59
CA LEU A 314 0.40 -0.88 20.01
C LEU A 314 0.55 -2.38 20.29
N MET A 315 -0.02 -3.22 19.45
CA MET A 315 0.08 -4.67 19.54
C MET A 315 1.55 -5.13 19.42
N ASP A 316 2.29 -4.61 18.44
CA ASP A 316 3.70 -4.94 18.27
C ASP A 316 4.55 -4.45 19.45
N TYR A 317 4.23 -3.29 20.02
CA TYR A 317 4.85 -2.81 21.24
C TYR A 317 4.61 -3.76 22.42
N ILE A 318 3.39 -4.26 22.61
CA ILE A 318 3.03 -5.25 23.65
C ILE A 318 3.77 -6.58 23.41
N ASP A 319 3.92 -7.00 22.15
CA ASP A 319 4.62 -8.24 21.77
C ASP A 319 6.16 -8.14 21.78
N GLY A 320 6.71 -6.95 22.10
CA GLY A 320 8.16 -6.73 22.26
C GLY A 320 8.87 -6.24 21.01
N ASP A 321 8.18 -5.52 20.14
CA ASP A 321 8.73 -4.85 18.93
C ASP A 321 9.35 -5.84 17.93
N THR A 322 8.58 -6.87 17.57
CA THR A 322 9.06 -8.00 16.74
C THR A 322 8.70 -7.89 15.26
N TYR A 323 7.68 -7.11 14.90
CA TYR A 323 7.18 -6.98 13.54
C TYR A 323 7.78 -5.79 12.79
N TYR A 324 7.69 -4.59 13.38
CA TYR A 324 8.21 -3.37 12.78
C TYR A 324 9.67 -3.12 13.16
N LYS A 325 10.48 -2.64 12.21
CA LYS A 325 11.82 -2.14 12.51
C LYS A 325 11.72 -0.93 13.43
N THR A 326 12.39 -0.97 14.57
CA THR A 326 12.42 0.12 15.56
C THR A 326 13.80 0.77 15.62
N LYS A 327 13.85 2.08 15.85
CA LYS A 327 15.08 2.87 16.00
C LYS A 327 15.49 3.00 17.47
N TYR A 328 14.54 2.79 18.39
CA TYR A 328 14.72 2.89 19.86
C TYR A 328 13.58 2.13 20.56
N PRO A 329 13.71 1.81 21.86
CA PRO A 329 12.80 0.89 22.58
C PRO A 329 11.31 1.29 22.60
N GLU A 330 10.99 2.58 22.51
CA GLU A 330 9.61 3.09 22.58
C GLU A 330 9.04 3.52 21.23
N HIS A 331 9.73 3.17 20.13
CA HIS A 331 9.40 3.69 18.81
C HIS A 331 7.96 3.34 18.38
N ASN A 332 7.52 2.10 18.63
CA ASN A 332 6.15 1.72 18.28
C ASN A 332 5.10 2.40 19.18
N LEU A 333 5.40 2.70 20.44
CA LEU A 333 4.51 3.50 21.30
C LEU A 333 4.40 4.95 20.80
N VAL A 334 5.51 5.55 20.34
CA VAL A 334 5.50 6.88 19.72
C VAL A 334 4.65 6.88 18.46
N ARG A 335 4.82 5.88 17.59
CA ARG A 335 3.96 5.69 16.39
C ARG A 335 2.49 5.53 16.77
N THR A 336 2.18 4.72 17.77
CA THR A 336 0.82 4.54 18.27
C THR A 336 0.18 5.89 18.62
N ARG A 337 0.88 6.70 19.40
CA ARG A 337 0.39 8.00 19.87
C ARG A 337 0.25 9.02 18.73
N ALA A 338 1.20 9.06 17.79
CA ALA A 338 1.13 9.91 16.61
C ALA A 338 -0.08 9.52 15.73
N GLN A 339 -0.25 8.24 15.42
CA GLN A 339 -1.39 7.78 14.63
C GLN A 339 -2.73 7.97 15.36
N TYR A 340 -2.76 7.81 16.69
CA TYR A 340 -3.97 8.12 17.46
C TYR A 340 -4.33 9.61 17.42
N LYS A 341 -3.33 10.49 17.48
CA LYS A 341 -3.56 11.94 17.34
C LYS A 341 -4.12 12.29 15.97
N LEU A 342 -3.62 11.63 14.90
CA LEU A 342 -4.17 11.77 13.56
C LEU A 342 -5.62 11.28 13.50
N LEU A 343 -5.93 10.12 14.10
CA LEU A 343 -7.28 9.57 14.17
C LEU A 343 -8.24 10.53 14.88
N GLN A 344 -7.85 11.11 16.02
CA GLN A 344 -8.65 12.11 16.72
C GLN A 344 -8.97 13.31 15.83
N SER A 345 -7.96 13.82 15.09
CA SER A 345 -8.16 14.93 14.16
C SER A 345 -9.12 14.58 13.01
N MET A 346 -9.11 13.33 12.52
CA MET A 346 -10.11 12.85 11.55
C MET A 346 -11.50 12.76 12.16
N GLU A 347 -11.63 12.31 13.40
CA GLU A 347 -12.91 12.22 14.12
C GLU A 347 -13.52 13.59 14.36
N GLU A 348 -12.72 14.57 14.78
CA GLU A 348 -13.16 15.97 14.98
C GLU A 348 -13.65 16.60 13.66
N GLN A 349 -13.06 16.24 12.53
CA GLN A 349 -13.34 16.82 11.20
C GLN A 349 -14.25 15.94 10.34
N TYR A 350 -14.78 14.83 10.89
CA TYR A 350 -15.48 13.79 10.12
C TYR A 350 -16.68 14.31 9.32
N GLY A 351 -17.47 15.20 9.91
CA GLY A 351 -18.61 15.83 9.22
C GLY A 351 -18.17 16.54 7.94
N THR A 352 -17.13 17.35 8.02
CA THR A 352 -16.58 18.07 6.86
C THR A 352 -15.97 17.12 5.82
N MET A 353 -15.31 16.04 6.27
CA MET A 353 -14.83 15.00 5.34
C MET A 353 -15.98 14.38 4.53
N CYS A 354 -17.10 14.05 5.18
CA CYS A 354 -18.28 13.52 4.51
C CYS A 354 -18.90 14.53 3.52
N GLU A 355 -18.88 15.82 3.84
CA GLU A 355 -19.33 16.89 2.93
C GLU A 355 -18.45 16.98 1.70
N ILE A 356 -17.11 16.97 1.87
CA ILE A 356 -16.14 16.98 0.78
C ILE A 356 -16.39 15.79 -0.18
N VAL A 357 -16.59 14.59 0.36
CA VAL A 357 -16.89 13.40 -0.46
C VAL A 357 -18.18 13.61 -1.27
N ARG A 358 -19.26 14.07 -0.64
CA ARG A 358 -20.55 14.31 -1.32
C ARG A 358 -20.44 15.35 -2.44
N GLU A 359 -19.79 16.49 -2.17
CA GLU A 359 -19.54 17.55 -3.15
C GLU A 359 -18.73 17.02 -4.34
N THR A 360 -17.68 16.24 -4.06
CA THR A 360 -16.81 15.70 -5.09
C THR A 360 -17.51 14.64 -5.93
N VAL A 361 -18.30 13.75 -5.32
CA VAL A 361 -19.13 12.77 -6.07
C VAL A 361 -20.11 13.50 -7.00
N ALA A 362 -20.78 14.55 -6.52
CA ALA A 362 -21.73 15.34 -7.35
C ALA A 362 -21.05 16.02 -8.56
N LYS A 363 -19.73 16.27 -8.48
CA LYS A 363 -18.95 16.84 -9.58
C LYS A 363 -18.60 15.82 -10.67
N TYR A 364 -18.39 14.54 -10.30
CA TYR A 364 -17.86 13.51 -11.21
C TYR A 364 -18.86 12.38 -11.54
N LYS A 365 -20.04 12.35 -10.94
CA LYS A 365 -21.12 11.37 -11.19
C LYS A 365 -22.27 11.98 -11.97
#